data_5109991130b9136916a7755c70334ae4
#
_entry.id   5109991130b9136916a7755c70334ae4
#
_cell.length_a   1.000
_cell.length_b   1.000
_cell.length_c   1.000
_cell.angle_alpha   90.00
_cell.angle_beta   90.00
_cell.angle_gamma   90.00
#
_symmetry.space_group_name_H-M   'P 1'
#
loop_
_entity.id
_entity.type
_entity.pdbx_description
1 polymer ?
#
loop_
_entity_poly.entity_id
_entity_poly.type
_entity_poly.pdbx_seq_one_letter_code
_entity_poly.pdbx_strand_id
1 'polypeptide(L)'
;MAPPSTPRAAPKPGARRPRALAQPSPWPQAPAREQQREAKRNAVLSTAAQMFNERGFHSTSLDDIAARLQVSKPTLYYYVKNKDEILLECVKKGLHLILEGIEASRQAGGNAVDQLRACMQVYADIVTQPFGMCIIR
;
A
#
# COMPACT_ATOMS: atom_id res chain seq x y z
N MET A 1 -27.79 -38.40 69.43
CA MET A 1 -26.34 -38.11 69.52
C MET A 1 -25.87 -37.82 68.10
N ALA A 2 -25.84 -36.54 67.75
CA ALA A 2 -25.48 -36.07 66.43
C ALA A 2 -23.95 -35.86 66.32
N PRO A 3 -23.27 -36.23 65.24
CA PRO A 3 -21.84 -35.95 65.08
C PRO A 3 -21.58 -34.48 64.76
N PRO A 4 -20.42 -33.93 65.15
CA PRO A 4 -20.11 -32.53 65.00
C PRO A 4 -19.77 -32.19 63.54
N SER A 5 -20.31 -31.04 63.13
CA SER A 5 -20.08 -30.43 61.83
C SER A 5 -18.62 -29.97 61.69
N THR A 6 -17.90 -30.48 60.72
CA THR A 6 -16.57 -30.02 60.32
C THR A 6 -16.67 -28.67 59.58
N PRO A 7 -15.86 -27.64 59.96
CA PRO A 7 -15.88 -26.37 59.24
C PRO A 7 -15.24 -26.52 57.87
N ARG A 8 -15.98 -26.10 56.85
CA ARG A 8 -15.55 -25.99 55.47
C ARG A 8 -14.44 -24.92 55.33
N ALA A 9 -13.25 -25.38 55.02
CA ALA A 9 -12.11 -24.53 54.76
C ALA A 9 -12.36 -23.57 53.58
N ALA A 10 -12.12 -22.27 53.83
CA ALA A 10 -12.21 -21.21 52.83
C ALA A 10 -11.14 -21.40 51.75
N PRO A 11 -11.43 -21.09 50.46
CA PRO A 11 -10.43 -21.18 49.40
C PRO A 11 -9.38 -20.08 49.56
N LYS A 12 -8.11 -20.47 49.47
CA LYS A 12 -6.96 -19.55 49.52
C LYS A 12 -6.98 -18.62 48.31
N PRO A 13 -6.80 -17.30 48.48
CA PRO A 13 -6.69 -16.38 47.33
C PRO A 13 -5.32 -16.51 46.66
N GLY A 14 -5.32 -16.59 45.32
CA GLY A 14 -4.21 -16.15 44.51
C GLY A 14 -3.15 -17.14 44.10
N ALA A 15 -3.51 -18.21 43.43
CA ALA A 15 -2.57 -18.75 42.44
C ALA A 15 -2.66 -17.88 41.19
N ARG A 16 -1.70 -16.98 40.97
CA ARG A 16 -1.51 -16.28 39.69
C ARG A 16 -1.31 -17.37 38.60
N ARG A 17 -2.28 -17.49 37.74
CA ARG A 17 -2.14 -18.32 36.53
C ARG A 17 -0.87 -17.89 35.80
N PRO A 18 0.02 -18.80 35.39
CA PRO A 18 1.15 -18.44 34.56
C PRO A 18 0.62 -17.72 33.34
N ARG A 19 1.18 -16.54 33.07
CA ARG A 19 0.87 -15.73 31.87
C ARG A 19 1.13 -16.63 30.66
N ALA A 20 0.07 -17.19 30.10
CA ALA A 20 0.16 -17.95 28.87
C ALA A 20 0.96 -17.10 27.89
N LEU A 21 2.02 -17.67 27.30
CA LEU A 21 2.81 -17.07 26.24
C LEU A 21 1.82 -16.46 25.28
N ALA A 22 1.87 -15.13 25.15
CA ALA A 22 0.93 -14.37 24.35
C ALA A 22 1.01 -14.90 22.92
N GLN A 23 0.04 -15.71 22.54
CA GLN A 23 -0.11 -16.10 21.16
C GLN A 23 -0.32 -14.82 20.35
N PRO A 24 0.35 -14.65 19.20
CA PRO A 24 0.14 -13.47 18.37
C PRO A 24 -1.34 -13.34 18.07
N SER A 25 -1.89 -12.18 18.35
CA SER A 25 -3.30 -11.88 18.10
C SER A 25 -3.62 -12.20 16.63
N PRO A 26 -4.68 -12.95 16.31
CA PRO A 26 -5.11 -13.17 14.93
C PRO A 26 -5.61 -11.90 14.24
N TRP A 27 -5.78 -10.80 14.99
CA TRP A 27 -6.12 -9.50 14.41
C TRP A 27 -4.89 -8.90 13.72
N PRO A 28 -5.04 -8.37 12.47
CA PRO A 28 -3.96 -7.67 11.80
C PRO A 28 -3.44 -6.56 12.71
N GLN A 29 -2.16 -6.62 13.04
CA GLN A 29 -1.52 -5.59 13.84
C GLN A 29 -1.50 -4.27 13.05
N ALA A 30 -1.37 -3.12 13.73
CA ALA A 30 -1.42 -1.80 13.12
C ALA A 30 -0.55 -1.65 11.86
N PRO A 31 0.70 -2.18 11.79
CA PRO A 31 1.50 -2.14 10.56
C PRO A 31 0.87 -2.93 9.39
N ALA A 32 0.21 -4.06 9.65
CA ALA A 32 -0.44 -4.84 8.59
C ALA A 32 -1.67 -4.10 8.01
N ARG A 33 -2.41 -3.35 8.82
CA ARG A 33 -3.55 -2.53 8.36
C ARG A 33 -3.08 -1.36 7.51
N GLU A 34 -2.00 -0.69 7.90
CA GLU A 34 -1.44 0.41 7.13
C GLU A 34 -0.89 -0.07 5.78
N GLN A 35 -0.17 -1.18 5.77
CA GLN A 35 0.31 -1.81 4.53
C GLN A 35 -0.84 -2.21 3.60
N GLN A 36 -1.93 -2.77 4.13
CA GLN A 36 -3.13 -3.10 3.33
C GLN A 36 -3.81 -1.84 2.79
N ARG A 37 -3.89 -0.78 3.57
CA ARG A 37 -4.44 0.50 3.14
C ARG A 37 -3.61 1.11 2.02
N GLU A 38 -2.30 1.09 2.17
CA GLU A 38 -1.36 1.59 1.16
C GLU A 38 -1.41 0.74 -0.12
N ALA A 39 -1.46 -0.58 -0.01
CA ALA A 39 -1.63 -1.48 -1.16
C ALA A 39 -2.93 -1.18 -1.93
N LYS A 40 -4.04 -0.95 -1.24
CA LYS A 40 -5.33 -0.58 -1.85
C LYS A 40 -5.26 0.81 -2.50
N ARG A 41 -4.63 1.80 -1.83
CA ARG A 41 -4.40 3.12 -2.41
C ARG A 41 -3.54 3.03 -3.68
N ASN A 42 -2.50 2.22 -3.65
CA ASN A 42 -1.65 1.98 -4.82
C ASN A 42 -2.42 1.33 -5.98
N ALA A 43 -3.33 0.38 -5.70
CA ALA A 43 -4.20 -0.21 -6.72
C ALA A 43 -5.12 0.84 -7.35
N VAL A 44 -5.70 1.77 -6.56
CA VAL A 44 -6.49 2.90 -7.07
C VAL A 44 -5.65 3.77 -8.01
N LEU A 45 -4.46 4.18 -7.58
CA LEU A 45 -3.56 5.03 -8.38
C LEU A 45 -3.12 4.34 -9.67
N SER A 46 -2.75 3.06 -9.61
CA SER A 46 -2.34 2.30 -10.79
C SER A 46 -3.47 2.17 -11.82
N THR A 47 -4.68 1.83 -11.37
CA THR A 47 -5.84 1.72 -12.25
C THR A 47 -6.21 3.08 -12.87
N ALA A 48 -6.18 4.14 -12.07
CA ALA A 48 -6.44 5.49 -12.57
C ALA A 48 -5.39 5.93 -13.61
N ALA A 49 -4.10 5.67 -13.35
CA ALA A 49 -3.02 5.97 -14.29
C ALA A 49 -3.21 5.24 -15.63
N GLN A 50 -3.59 3.95 -15.61
CA GLN A 50 -3.92 3.21 -16.82
C GLN A 50 -5.07 3.85 -17.59
N MET A 51 -6.16 4.21 -16.90
CA MET A 51 -7.32 4.85 -17.52
C MET A 51 -7.01 6.23 -18.09
N PHE A 52 -6.19 7.03 -17.40
CA PHE A 52 -5.72 8.31 -17.90
C PHE A 52 -4.90 8.14 -19.18
N ASN A 53 -4.05 7.12 -19.24
CA ASN A 53 -3.26 6.80 -20.45
C ASN A 53 -4.11 6.26 -21.60
N GLU A 54 -5.14 5.46 -21.31
CA GLU A 54 -6.02 4.86 -22.31
C GLU A 54 -7.00 5.88 -22.93
N ARG A 55 -7.66 6.69 -22.08
CA ARG A 55 -8.81 7.53 -22.44
C ARG A 55 -8.55 9.02 -22.29
N GLY A 56 -7.44 9.40 -21.66
CA GLY A 56 -7.14 10.78 -21.28
C GLY A 56 -7.72 11.15 -19.91
N PHE A 57 -7.09 12.14 -19.29
CA PHE A 57 -7.45 12.63 -17.96
C PHE A 57 -8.88 13.20 -17.94
N HIS A 58 -9.24 14.02 -18.91
CA HIS A 58 -10.55 14.69 -18.94
C HIS A 58 -11.70 13.71 -19.15
N SER A 59 -11.48 12.67 -19.95
CA SER A 59 -12.49 11.65 -20.29
C SER A 59 -12.64 10.55 -19.24
N THR A 60 -11.88 10.59 -18.15
CA THR A 60 -11.95 9.61 -17.07
C THR A 60 -12.60 10.24 -15.85
N SER A 61 -13.63 9.61 -15.30
CA SER A 61 -14.29 10.01 -14.07
C SER A 61 -13.89 9.12 -12.88
N LEU A 62 -14.12 9.60 -11.65
CA LEU A 62 -13.95 8.77 -10.44
C LEU A 62 -14.94 7.59 -10.43
N ASP A 63 -16.11 7.75 -11.02
CA ASP A 63 -17.10 6.68 -11.13
C ASP A 63 -16.61 5.56 -12.06
N ASP A 64 -15.95 5.90 -13.15
CA ASP A 64 -15.33 4.92 -14.06
C ASP A 64 -14.20 4.15 -13.36
N ILE A 65 -13.38 4.85 -12.56
CA ILE A 65 -12.31 4.22 -11.79
C ILE A 65 -12.89 3.26 -10.74
N ALA A 66 -13.94 3.67 -10.02
CA ALA A 66 -14.62 2.82 -9.04
C ALA A 66 -15.23 1.57 -9.69
N ALA A 67 -15.88 1.74 -10.85
CA ALA A 67 -16.45 0.65 -11.63
C ALA A 67 -15.36 -0.34 -12.08
N ARG A 68 -14.23 0.15 -12.60
CA ARG A 68 -13.11 -0.71 -13.04
C ARG A 68 -12.47 -1.48 -11.88
N LEU A 69 -12.42 -0.89 -10.69
CA LEU A 69 -11.95 -1.53 -9.46
C LEU A 69 -12.99 -2.43 -8.80
N GLN A 70 -14.24 -2.41 -9.28
CA GLN A 70 -15.37 -3.13 -8.66
C GLN A 70 -15.59 -2.73 -7.19
N VAL A 71 -15.39 -1.47 -6.89
CA VAL A 71 -15.64 -0.90 -5.55
C VAL A 71 -16.74 0.15 -5.60
N SER A 72 -17.38 0.41 -4.44
CA SER A 72 -18.34 1.48 -4.33
C SER A 72 -17.66 2.87 -4.36
N LYS A 73 -18.37 3.87 -4.85
CA LYS A 73 -17.91 5.27 -4.87
C LYS A 73 -17.44 5.77 -3.50
N PRO A 74 -18.18 5.55 -2.38
CA PRO A 74 -17.72 5.90 -1.05
C PRO A 74 -16.40 5.21 -0.67
N THR A 75 -16.20 3.96 -1.09
CA THR A 75 -14.94 3.24 -0.86
C THR A 75 -13.77 3.90 -1.59
N LEU A 76 -13.98 4.36 -2.82
CA LEU A 76 -12.94 5.09 -3.56
C LEU A 76 -12.57 6.39 -2.87
N TYR A 77 -13.56 7.18 -2.43
CA TYR A 77 -13.34 8.46 -1.72
C TYR A 77 -12.63 8.31 -0.36
N TYR A 78 -12.63 7.12 0.22
CA TYR A 78 -11.83 6.84 1.40
C TYR A 78 -10.31 6.90 1.13
N TYR A 79 -9.90 6.58 -0.10
CA TYR A 79 -8.47 6.53 -0.49
C TYR A 79 -8.00 7.79 -1.21
N VAL A 80 -8.88 8.49 -1.93
CA VAL A 80 -8.55 9.63 -2.78
C VAL A 80 -9.65 10.69 -2.71
N LYS A 81 -9.28 11.97 -2.70
CA LYS A 81 -10.23 13.06 -2.56
C LYS A 81 -10.85 13.50 -3.90
N ASN A 82 -10.00 13.61 -4.91
CA ASN A 82 -10.39 14.05 -6.24
C ASN A 82 -9.46 13.50 -7.32
N LYS A 83 -9.79 13.75 -8.57
CA LYS A 83 -9.06 13.28 -9.74
C LYS A 83 -7.70 13.94 -9.89
N ASP A 84 -7.58 15.23 -9.52
CA ASP A 84 -6.33 15.97 -9.59
C ASP A 84 -5.31 15.46 -8.57
N GLU A 85 -5.75 15.09 -7.36
CA GLU A 85 -4.89 14.43 -6.37
C GLU A 85 -4.34 13.11 -6.90
N ILE A 86 -5.20 12.30 -7.56
CA ILE A 86 -4.77 11.04 -8.17
C ILE A 86 -3.68 11.32 -9.23
N LEU A 87 -3.90 12.27 -10.13
CA LEU A 87 -2.93 12.61 -11.16
C LEU A 87 -1.60 13.07 -10.56
N LEU A 88 -1.66 13.95 -9.56
CA LEU A 88 -0.46 14.44 -8.87
C LEU A 88 0.33 13.30 -8.23
N GLU A 89 -0.36 12.37 -7.56
CA GLU A 89 0.30 11.20 -6.95
C GLU A 89 0.86 10.24 -8.00
N CYS A 90 0.19 10.07 -9.14
CA CYS A 90 0.72 9.26 -10.26
C CYS A 90 2.00 9.87 -10.82
N VAL A 91 2.02 11.20 -11.04
CA VAL A 91 3.21 11.93 -11.52
C VAL A 91 4.35 11.85 -10.52
N LYS A 92 4.08 12.07 -9.23
CA LYS A 92 5.10 11.92 -8.16
C LYS A 92 5.73 10.53 -8.16
N LYS A 93 4.91 9.47 -8.27
CA LYS A 93 5.40 8.09 -8.34
C LYS A 93 6.25 7.84 -9.57
N GLY A 94 5.81 8.33 -10.73
CA GLY A 94 6.59 8.22 -11.96
C GLY A 94 7.95 8.93 -11.86
N LEU A 95 7.98 10.15 -11.33
CA LEU A 95 9.24 10.89 -11.09
C LEU A 95 10.15 10.16 -10.11
N HIS A 96 9.59 9.60 -9.03
CA HIS A 96 10.36 8.84 -8.06
C HIS A 96 11.04 7.62 -8.70
N LEU A 97 10.30 6.85 -9.52
CA LEU A 97 10.85 5.72 -10.25
C LEU A 97 11.98 6.13 -11.20
N ILE A 98 11.87 7.28 -11.89
CA ILE A 98 12.93 7.79 -12.75
C ILE A 98 14.17 8.13 -11.94
N LEU A 99 14.01 8.83 -10.82
CA LEU A 99 15.13 9.21 -9.96
C LEU A 99 15.84 7.99 -9.36
N GLU A 100 15.09 7.01 -8.88
CA GLU A 100 15.64 5.75 -8.39
C GLU A 100 16.39 4.99 -9.48
N GLY A 101 15.82 4.95 -10.70
CA GLY A 101 16.47 4.30 -11.84
C GLY A 101 17.77 4.98 -12.27
N ILE A 102 17.81 6.33 -12.27
CA ILE A 102 19.04 7.09 -12.56
C ILE A 102 20.11 6.79 -11.50
N GLU A 103 19.72 6.81 -10.22
CA GLU A 103 20.68 6.54 -9.14
C GLU A 103 21.20 5.10 -9.19
N ALA A 104 20.35 4.13 -9.46
CA ALA A 104 20.75 2.74 -9.66
C ALA A 104 21.74 2.59 -10.84
N SER A 105 21.51 3.31 -11.94
CA SER A 105 22.42 3.33 -13.10
C SER A 105 23.80 3.91 -12.75
N ARG A 106 23.84 4.93 -11.90
CA ARG A 106 25.11 5.52 -11.40
C ARG A 106 25.89 4.55 -10.52
N GLN A 107 25.17 3.84 -9.64
CA GLN A 107 25.78 2.88 -8.70
C GLN A 107 26.28 1.60 -9.38
N ALA A 108 25.72 1.24 -10.53
CA ALA A 108 26.14 0.07 -11.29
C ALA A 108 27.60 0.16 -11.80
N GLY A 109 28.18 1.37 -11.83
CA GLY A 109 29.54 1.61 -12.29
C GLY A 109 29.70 1.48 -13.81
N GLY A 110 30.93 1.33 -14.27
CA GLY A 110 31.26 1.28 -15.69
C GLY A 110 31.75 2.64 -16.23
N ASN A 111 32.05 2.69 -17.52
CA ASN A 111 32.43 3.94 -18.18
C ASN A 111 31.20 4.82 -18.47
N ALA A 112 31.40 6.06 -18.86
CA ALA A 112 30.34 7.02 -19.11
C ALA A 112 29.32 6.53 -20.16
N VAL A 113 29.74 5.78 -21.17
CA VAL A 113 28.87 5.23 -22.22
C VAL A 113 27.98 4.14 -21.64
N ASP A 114 28.52 3.27 -20.80
CA ASP A 114 27.76 2.20 -20.16
C ASP A 114 26.73 2.77 -19.19
N GLN A 115 27.10 3.78 -18.40
CA GLN A 115 26.18 4.48 -17.51
C GLN A 115 25.05 5.18 -18.29
N LEU A 116 25.37 5.85 -19.41
CA LEU A 116 24.37 6.50 -20.26
C LEU A 116 23.41 5.45 -20.86
N ARG A 117 23.94 4.34 -21.36
CA ARG A 117 23.13 3.24 -21.90
C ARG A 117 22.18 2.67 -20.85
N ALA A 118 22.68 2.40 -19.65
CA ALA A 118 21.89 1.91 -18.53
C ALA A 118 20.78 2.91 -18.15
N CYS A 119 21.11 4.20 -18.07
CA CYS A 119 20.13 5.27 -17.79
C CYS A 119 19.03 5.34 -18.85
N MET A 120 19.39 5.27 -20.13
CA MET A 120 18.42 5.30 -21.24
C MET A 120 17.52 4.06 -21.23
N GLN A 121 18.07 2.88 -20.91
CA GLN A 121 17.28 1.65 -20.77
C GLN A 121 16.26 1.77 -19.65
N VAL A 122 16.70 2.18 -18.46
CA VAL A 122 15.84 2.39 -17.30
C VAL A 122 14.75 3.43 -17.59
N TYR A 123 15.10 4.53 -18.23
CA TYR A 123 14.14 5.54 -18.63
C TYR A 123 13.08 4.96 -19.59
N ALA A 124 13.49 4.23 -20.62
CA ALA A 124 12.58 3.58 -21.56
C ALA A 124 11.62 2.59 -20.87
N ASP A 125 12.14 1.79 -19.94
CA ASP A 125 11.34 0.83 -19.17
C ASP A 125 10.32 1.54 -18.25
N ILE A 126 10.71 2.65 -17.61
CA ILE A 126 9.81 3.40 -16.72
C ILE A 126 8.73 4.12 -17.50
N VAL A 127 9.04 4.80 -18.60
CA VAL A 127 8.06 5.58 -19.36
C VAL A 127 6.99 4.72 -20.06
N THR A 128 7.26 3.41 -20.19
CA THR A 128 6.26 2.44 -20.68
C THR A 128 5.32 1.95 -19.58
N GLN A 129 5.62 2.20 -18.32
CA GLN A 129 4.75 1.86 -17.20
C GLN A 129 3.64 2.89 -16.99
N PRO A 130 2.50 2.51 -16.36
CA PRO A 130 1.35 3.41 -16.19
C PRO A 130 1.70 4.75 -15.54
N PHE A 131 2.52 4.75 -14.50
CA PHE A 131 2.92 5.99 -13.81
C PHE A 131 3.90 6.84 -14.62
N GLY A 132 4.84 6.20 -15.34
CA GLY A 132 5.78 6.91 -16.20
C GLY A 132 5.09 7.60 -17.38
N MET A 133 4.10 6.96 -17.98
CA MET A 133 3.31 7.55 -19.06
C MET A 133 2.52 8.79 -18.62
N CYS A 134 2.11 8.89 -17.35
CA CYS A 134 1.44 10.07 -16.83
C CYS A 134 2.32 11.34 -16.83
N ILE A 135 3.65 11.19 -16.95
CA ILE A 135 4.59 12.33 -17.00
C ILE A 135 4.71 12.89 -18.42
N ILE A 136 4.51 12.04 -19.45
CA ILE A 136 4.78 12.38 -20.85
C ILE A 136 3.53 12.94 -21.53
N ARG A 137 2.34 12.58 -21.07
CA ARG A 137 1.04 12.99 -21.61
C ARG A 137 0.41 14.13 -20.86
#